data_0f9048660cc9bff69432ddeae72f34ef
#
_entry.id   0f9048660cc9bff69432ddeae72f34ef
#
_cell.length_a   1.000
_cell.length_b   1.000
_cell.length_c   1.000
_cell.angle_alpha   90.00
_cell.angle_beta   90.00
_cell.angle_gamma   90.00
#
_symmetry.space_group_name_H-M   'P 1'
#
loop_
_entity.id
_entity.type
_entity.pdbx_description
1 polymer ?
#
loop_
_entity_poly.entity_id
_entity_poly.type
_entity_poly.pdbx_seq_one_letter_code
_entity_poly.pdbx_strand_id
1 'polypeptide(L)'
;MLTRRQFLSYTAVLGAASAFSWQTYKYLNRKPPVSINRVGLPLGHLLRDGELLSSPTRRYECNTLILGGGAAGLGALWYLAKHNHRDVLLAEGFERNGNNAAYTSSDGLKAPSGAHYLALPSKESVYVREMLADFGILQSDGSFRETDLVYAPESRLLYQDKWVEHLLPKEDADSKRFFDLIGRLKQAYGNDGKKIFAIPIALSSIDETWRKLD
;
A
#
# COMPACT_ATOMS: atom_id res chain seq x y z
N MET A 1 14.75 -64.35 -17.56
CA MET A 1 15.45 -63.43 -18.48
C MET A 1 14.43 -62.56 -19.20
N LEU A 2 14.61 -61.26 -19.24
CA LEU A 2 13.75 -60.37 -20.03
C LEU A 2 13.98 -60.57 -21.52
N THR A 3 12.91 -60.68 -22.29
CA THR A 3 13.02 -60.74 -23.76
C THR A 3 13.42 -59.35 -24.30
N ARG A 4 14.07 -59.29 -25.47
CA ARG A 4 14.44 -58.02 -26.13
C ARG A 4 13.25 -57.07 -26.30
N ARG A 5 12.08 -57.62 -26.58
CA ARG A 5 10.84 -56.87 -26.73
C ARG A 5 10.34 -56.25 -25.41
N GLN A 6 10.42 -57.00 -24.31
CA GLN A 6 10.08 -56.51 -22.98
C GLN A 6 11.06 -55.46 -22.52
N PHE A 7 12.34 -55.61 -22.75
CA PHE A 7 13.34 -54.60 -22.43
C PHE A 7 13.08 -53.28 -23.16
N LEU A 8 12.84 -53.31 -24.47
CA LEU A 8 12.51 -52.11 -25.25
C LEU A 8 11.20 -51.43 -24.76
N SER A 9 10.17 -52.23 -24.43
CA SER A 9 8.93 -51.68 -23.92
C SER A 9 9.12 -51.00 -22.57
N TYR A 10 9.85 -51.59 -21.65
CA TYR A 10 10.12 -50.99 -20.35
C TYR A 10 10.96 -49.72 -20.45
N THR A 11 11.96 -49.71 -21.33
CA THR A 11 12.78 -48.53 -21.57
C THR A 11 11.95 -47.37 -22.15
N ALA A 12 11.04 -47.65 -23.07
CA ALA A 12 10.16 -46.66 -23.66
C ALA A 12 9.17 -46.08 -22.59
N VAL A 13 8.62 -46.94 -21.76
CA VAL A 13 7.70 -46.48 -20.66
C VAL A 13 8.42 -45.63 -19.62
N LEU A 14 9.63 -46.06 -19.22
CA LEU A 14 10.46 -45.28 -18.28
C LEU A 14 10.88 -43.94 -18.88
N GLY A 15 11.23 -43.88 -20.16
CA GLY A 15 11.55 -42.64 -20.86
C GLY A 15 10.35 -41.69 -20.93
N ALA A 16 9.17 -42.19 -21.26
CA ALA A 16 7.94 -41.41 -21.28
C ALA A 16 7.55 -40.89 -19.87
N ALA A 17 7.66 -41.76 -18.88
CA ALA A 17 7.37 -41.37 -17.47
C ALA A 17 8.36 -40.29 -16.98
N SER A 18 9.65 -40.40 -17.33
CA SER A 18 10.67 -39.38 -16.97
C SER A 18 10.42 -38.06 -17.67
N ALA A 19 10.06 -38.05 -18.94
CA ALA A 19 9.73 -36.86 -19.69
C ALA A 19 8.47 -36.15 -19.12
N PHE A 20 7.43 -36.94 -18.79
CA PHE A 20 6.21 -36.43 -18.19
C PHE A 20 6.49 -35.82 -16.79
N SER A 21 7.25 -36.52 -15.96
CA SER A 21 7.65 -36.04 -14.64
C SER A 21 8.44 -34.72 -14.72
N TRP A 22 9.36 -34.63 -15.70
CA TRP A 22 10.12 -33.40 -15.92
C TRP A 22 9.26 -32.23 -16.40
N GLN A 23 8.29 -32.51 -17.27
CA GLN A 23 7.36 -31.50 -17.77
C GLN A 23 6.43 -31.00 -16.67
N THR A 24 5.92 -31.92 -15.85
CA THR A 24 5.09 -31.62 -14.68
C THR A 24 5.89 -30.81 -13.66
N TYR A 25 7.13 -31.18 -13.36
CA TYR A 25 8.01 -30.42 -12.48
C TYR A 25 8.24 -28.99 -12.99
N LYS A 26 8.53 -28.81 -14.28
CA LYS A 26 8.67 -27.47 -14.89
C LYS A 26 7.38 -26.67 -14.80
N TYR A 27 6.24 -27.28 -15.00
CA TYR A 27 4.94 -26.60 -14.90
C TYR A 27 4.63 -26.14 -13.47
N LEU A 28 4.80 -27.03 -12.50
CA LEU A 28 4.54 -26.72 -11.08
C LEU A 28 5.53 -25.71 -10.49
N ASN A 29 6.76 -25.68 -10.98
CA ASN A 29 7.79 -24.73 -10.54
C ASN A 29 7.94 -23.52 -11.46
N ARG A 30 6.97 -23.27 -12.33
CA ARG A 30 6.99 -22.11 -13.22
C ARG A 30 6.81 -20.85 -12.38
N LYS A 31 7.88 -20.07 -12.28
CA LYS A 31 7.80 -18.75 -11.63
C LYS A 31 6.92 -17.85 -12.50
N PRO A 32 6.00 -17.09 -11.90
CA PRO A 32 5.21 -16.10 -12.64
C PRO A 32 6.17 -15.08 -13.28
N PRO A 33 5.85 -14.56 -14.46
CA PRO A 33 6.63 -13.50 -15.06
C PRO A 33 6.60 -12.28 -14.15
N VAL A 34 7.78 -11.80 -13.76
CA VAL A 34 7.93 -10.59 -12.95
C VAL A 34 8.33 -9.46 -13.88
N SER A 35 7.51 -8.43 -13.95
CA SER A 35 7.85 -7.17 -14.61
C SER A 35 8.16 -6.13 -13.54
N ILE A 36 9.36 -5.55 -13.61
CA ILE A 36 9.77 -4.46 -12.72
C ILE A 36 9.66 -3.16 -13.50
N ASN A 37 8.67 -2.35 -13.16
CA ASN A 37 8.56 -1.00 -13.69
C ASN A 37 9.44 -0.05 -12.87
N ARG A 38 10.43 0.56 -13.51
CA ARG A 38 11.36 1.51 -12.89
C ARG A 38 11.09 2.91 -13.44
N VAL A 39 9.95 3.45 -13.10
CA VAL A 39 9.48 4.74 -13.57
C VAL A 39 10.50 5.84 -13.24
N GLY A 40 10.86 6.62 -14.26
CA GLY A 40 11.79 7.75 -14.11
C GLY A 40 13.26 7.40 -13.88
N LEU A 41 13.61 6.13 -13.64
CA LEU A 41 15.00 5.74 -13.36
C LEU A 41 15.98 6.12 -14.48
N PRO A 42 15.69 5.92 -15.77
CA PRO A 42 16.61 6.33 -16.83
C PRO A 42 16.91 7.84 -16.83
N LEU A 43 15.88 8.67 -16.65
CA LEU A 43 16.05 10.14 -16.59
C LEU A 43 16.75 10.59 -15.32
N GLY A 44 16.48 9.92 -14.20
CA GLY A 44 17.20 10.15 -12.96
C GLY A 44 18.69 9.85 -13.08
N HIS A 45 19.06 8.81 -13.82
CA HIS A 45 20.44 8.48 -14.12
C HIS A 45 21.11 9.53 -15.03
N LEU A 46 20.43 10.01 -16.07
CA LEU A 46 20.93 11.08 -16.92
C LEU A 46 21.25 12.35 -16.12
N LEU A 47 20.36 12.73 -15.20
CA LEU A 47 20.59 13.88 -14.31
C LEU A 47 21.78 13.65 -13.37
N ARG A 48 21.86 12.46 -12.77
CA ARG A 48 22.96 12.11 -11.85
C ARG A 48 24.30 12.09 -12.57
N ASP A 49 24.32 11.55 -13.77
CA ASP A 49 25.56 11.34 -14.55
C ASP A 49 25.95 12.62 -15.33
N GLY A 50 25.20 13.71 -15.16
CA GLY A 50 25.51 15.02 -15.74
C GLY A 50 25.22 15.13 -17.25
N GLU A 51 24.42 14.22 -17.80
CA GLU A 51 24.01 14.31 -19.19
C GLU A 51 23.08 15.50 -19.43
N LEU A 52 23.34 16.22 -20.54
CA LEU A 52 22.54 17.41 -20.87
C LEU A 52 21.13 17.00 -21.28
N LEU A 53 20.14 17.50 -20.54
CA LEU A 53 18.75 17.47 -20.97
C LEU A 53 18.54 18.44 -22.13
N SER A 54 17.59 18.14 -22.99
CA SER A 54 17.20 19.03 -24.08
C SER A 54 16.78 20.41 -23.54
N SER A 55 17.08 21.48 -24.29
CA SER A 55 16.65 22.83 -23.92
C SER A 55 15.13 22.88 -23.73
N PRO A 56 14.63 23.66 -22.74
CA PRO A 56 13.21 23.81 -22.52
C PRO A 56 12.52 24.41 -23.74
N THR A 57 11.42 23.83 -24.14
CA THR A 57 10.60 24.31 -25.28
C THR A 57 9.51 25.28 -24.87
N ARG A 58 9.19 25.35 -23.58
CA ARG A 58 8.15 26.21 -23.01
C ARG A 58 8.57 26.75 -21.66
N ARG A 59 8.13 27.96 -21.35
CA ARG A 59 8.29 28.60 -20.05
C ARG A 59 6.91 28.92 -19.48
N TYR A 60 6.71 28.61 -18.22
CA TYR A 60 5.51 28.98 -17.46
C TYR A 60 5.92 29.83 -16.27
N GLU A 61 5.10 30.82 -15.95
CA GLU A 61 5.25 31.64 -14.76
C GLU A 61 4.05 31.38 -13.85
N CYS A 62 4.27 31.20 -12.59
CA CYS A 62 3.24 30.97 -11.58
C CYS A 62 3.77 31.38 -10.20
N ASN A 63 2.86 31.73 -9.28
CA ASN A 63 3.24 32.09 -7.91
C ASN A 63 3.65 30.84 -7.12
N THR A 64 3.03 29.70 -7.39
CA THR A 64 3.33 28.46 -6.68
C THR A 64 3.48 27.32 -7.67
N LEU A 65 4.62 26.63 -7.61
CA LEU A 65 4.87 25.41 -8.38
C LEU A 65 4.88 24.23 -7.43
N ILE A 66 4.00 23.24 -7.69
CA ILE A 66 3.96 21.96 -6.97
C ILE A 66 4.59 20.91 -7.89
N LEU A 67 5.62 20.25 -7.42
CA LEU A 67 6.31 19.18 -8.14
C LEU A 67 5.85 17.81 -7.60
N GLY A 68 5.10 17.10 -8.43
CA GLY A 68 4.61 15.76 -8.15
C GLY A 68 3.12 15.70 -7.81
N GLY A 69 2.39 14.83 -8.54
CA GLY A 69 0.95 14.58 -8.38
C GLY A 69 0.62 13.45 -7.38
N GLY A 70 1.50 13.15 -6.43
CA GLY A 70 1.22 12.21 -5.35
C GLY A 70 0.35 12.82 -4.24
N ALA A 71 0.10 12.06 -3.16
CA ALA A 71 -0.76 12.49 -2.05
C ALA A 71 -0.36 13.86 -1.46
N ALA A 72 0.92 14.12 -1.31
CA ALA A 72 1.42 15.40 -0.78
C ALA A 72 1.13 16.57 -1.74
N GLY A 73 1.43 16.39 -3.05
CA GLY A 73 1.20 17.45 -4.04
C GLY A 73 -0.30 17.74 -4.24
N LEU A 74 -1.13 16.69 -4.31
CA LEU A 74 -2.58 16.84 -4.43
C LEU A 74 -3.19 17.44 -3.15
N GLY A 75 -2.70 17.06 -1.98
CA GLY A 75 -3.13 17.65 -0.71
C GLY A 75 -2.77 19.14 -0.61
N ALA A 76 -1.56 19.51 -1.04
CA ALA A 76 -1.15 20.92 -1.11
C ALA A 76 -2.02 21.71 -2.10
N LEU A 77 -2.30 21.14 -3.28
CA LEU A 77 -3.17 21.77 -4.28
C LEU A 77 -4.58 21.98 -3.74
N TRP A 78 -5.16 20.97 -3.09
CA TRP A 78 -6.47 21.08 -2.43
C TRP A 78 -6.49 22.21 -1.40
N TYR A 79 -5.47 22.24 -0.52
CA TYR A 79 -5.40 23.25 0.54
C TYR A 79 -5.25 24.66 -0.02
N LEU A 80 -4.38 24.87 -1.00
CA LEU A 80 -4.22 26.15 -1.68
C LEU A 80 -5.51 26.62 -2.37
N ALA A 81 -6.17 25.69 -3.08
CA ALA A 81 -7.43 25.97 -3.77
C ALA A 81 -8.55 26.38 -2.78
N LYS A 82 -8.62 25.69 -1.63
CA LYS A 82 -9.58 26.01 -0.54
C LYS A 82 -9.35 27.41 0.03
N HIS A 83 -8.12 27.86 0.08
CA HIS A 83 -7.75 29.21 0.55
C HIS A 83 -7.64 30.24 -0.59
N ASN A 84 -8.27 29.98 -1.74
CA ASN A 84 -8.34 30.89 -2.89
C ASN A 84 -6.98 31.23 -3.56
N HIS A 85 -5.94 30.46 -3.32
CA HIS A 85 -4.70 30.55 -4.09
C HIS A 85 -4.92 29.88 -5.44
N ARG A 86 -5.06 30.68 -6.51
CA ARG A 86 -5.43 30.18 -7.84
C ARG A 86 -4.26 30.11 -8.82
N ASP A 87 -3.21 30.87 -8.59
CA ASP A 87 -2.03 30.88 -9.43
C ASP A 87 -1.04 29.79 -9.01
N VAL A 88 -1.47 28.56 -9.25
CA VAL A 88 -0.75 27.32 -8.87
C VAL A 88 -0.59 26.44 -10.09
N LEU A 89 0.61 25.97 -10.35
CA LEU A 89 0.91 24.98 -11.37
C LEU A 89 1.31 23.66 -10.68
N LEU A 90 0.61 22.58 -11.02
CA LEU A 90 1.01 21.23 -10.63
C LEU A 90 1.73 20.56 -11.81
N ALA A 91 2.99 20.21 -11.61
CA ALA A 91 3.76 19.40 -12.54
C ALA A 91 3.76 17.94 -12.08
N GLU A 92 3.12 17.08 -12.87
CA GLU A 92 3.11 15.63 -12.58
C GLU A 92 4.46 14.99 -12.94
N GLY A 93 4.79 13.90 -12.24
CA GLY A 93 5.91 13.03 -12.59
C GLY A 93 5.53 12.01 -13.67
N PHE A 94 6.33 10.97 -13.79
CA PHE A 94 6.14 9.91 -14.80
C PHE A 94 4.94 8.99 -14.50
N GLU A 95 4.54 8.90 -13.25
CA GLU A 95 3.31 8.21 -12.84
C GLU A 95 2.29 9.23 -12.35
N ARG A 96 1.15 9.22 -13.01
CA ARG A 96 0.02 10.03 -12.60
C ARG A 96 -0.47 9.59 -11.21
N ASN A 97 -0.68 10.56 -10.32
CA ASN A 97 -1.12 10.33 -8.94
C ASN A 97 -0.11 9.58 -8.04
N GLY A 98 1.13 9.31 -8.48
CA GLY A 98 2.15 8.63 -7.69
C GLY A 98 1.67 7.25 -7.20
N ASN A 99 1.88 6.93 -5.92
CA ASN A 99 1.45 5.67 -5.31
C ASN A 99 -0.08 5.52 -5.17
N ASN A 100 -0.86 6.56 -5.45
CA ASN A 100 -2.32 6.50 -5.52
C ASN A 100 -2.82 6.18 -6.93
N ALA A 101 -1.94 5.81 -7.84
CA ALA A 101 -2.30 5.41 -9.18
C ALA A 101 -3.20 4.17 -9.17
N ALA A 102 -4.11 4.13 -10.12
CA ALA A 102 -4.99 2.98 -10.32
C ALA A 102 -4.75 2.39 -11.72
N TYR A 103 -5.00 1.12 -11.85
CA TYR A 103 -5.00 0.44 -13.14
C TYR A 103 -6.39 -0.10 -13.45
N THR A 104 -6.64 -0.34 -14.73
CA THR A 104 -7.84 -1.02 -15.19
C THR A 104 -7.43 -2.37 -15.74
N SER A 105 -8.02 -3.44 -15.22
CA SER A 105 -7.79 -4.80 -15.70
C SER A 105 -8.39 -5.02 -17.09
N SER A 106 -8.06 -6.14 -17.74
CA SER A 106 -8.56 -6.50 -19.08
C SER A 106 -10.09 -6.65 -19.14
N ASP A 107 -10.73 -6.96 -18.04
CA ASP A 107 -12.18 -7.08 -17.86
C ASP A 107 -12.86 -5.77 -17.39
N GLY A 108 -12.10 -4.67 -17.34
CA GLY A 108 -12.63 -3.33 -17.06
C GLY A 108 -12.72 -2.98 -15.58
N LEU A 109 -12.28 -3.84 -14.68
CA LEU A 109 -12.27 -3.57 -13.24
C LEU A 109 -11.14 -2.59 -12.89
N LYS A 110 -11.45 -1.60 -12.06
CA LYS A 110 -10.48 -0.64 -11.55
C LYS A 110 -9.97 -1.11 -10.19
N ALA A 111 -8.65 -1.08 -10.03
CA ALA A 111 -8.00 -1.41 -8.76
C ALA A 111 -6.82 -0.46 -8.51
N PRO A 112 -6.49 -0.18 -7.24
CA PRO A 112 -5.33 0.61 -6.91
C PRO A 112 -4.04 -0.17 -7.22
N SER A 113 -3.03 0.55 -7.71
CA SER A 113 -1.72 -0.04 -8.03
C SER A 113 -0.81 -0.14 -6.81
N GLY A 114 -1.08 0.63 -5.77
CA GLY A 114 -0.28 0.73 -4.56
C GLY A 114 -1.15 0.91 -3.32
N ALA A 115 -1.16 2.10 -2.74
CA ALA A 115 -2.01 2.42 -1.60
C ALA A 115 -3.49 2.22 -1.95
N HIS A 116 -4.18 1.35 -1.22
CA HIS A 116 -5.52 0.90 -1.59
C HIS A 116 -6.59 1.20 -0.54
N TYR A 117 -6.23 1.69 0.63
CA TYR A 117 -7.18 2.18 1.62
C TYR A 117 -6.54 3.26 2.51
N LEU A 118 -7.38 4.11 3.06
CA LEU A 118 -7.04 5.03 4.12
C LEU A 118 -7.67 4.51 5.41
N ALA A 119 -6.85 4.29 6.44
CA ALA A 119 -7.39 4.00 7.77
C ALA A 119 -8.30 5.16 8.22
N LEU A 120 -9.40 4.86 8.88
CA LEU A 120 -10.33 5.87 9.35
C LEU A 120 -9.58 6.92 10.20
N PRO A 121 -9.56 8.19 9.77
CA PRO A 121 -8.77 9.20 10.44
C PRO A 121 -9.36 9.53 11.81
N SER A 122 -8.50 9.57 12.82
CA SER A 122 -8.87 10.00 14.17
C SER A 122 -9.30 11.48 14.20
N LYS A 123 -9.91 11.92 15.30
CA LYS A 123 -10.38 13.32 15.44
C LYS A 123 -9.23 14.32 15.34
N GLU A 124 -8.03 13.92 15.72
CA GLU A 124 -6.81 14.74 15.69
C GLU A 124 -6.26 14.93 14.25
N SER A 125 -6.68 14.11 13.29
CA SER A 125 -6.32 14.24 11.87
C SER A 125 -7.14 15.35 11.19
N VAL A 126 -7.04 16.57 11.68
CA VAL A 126 -7.92 17.69 11.32
C VAL A 126 -7.97 17.90 9.81
N TYR A 127 -6.83 18.10 9.17
CA TYR A 127 -6.77 18.39 7.73
C TYR A 127 -7.27 17.25 6.84
N VAL A 128 -6.99 15.99 7.23
CA VAL A 128 -7.51 14.84 6.49
C VAL A 128 -9.03 14.77 6.62
N ARG A 129 -9.56 14.97 7.80
CA ARG A 129 -11.01 14.97 8.04
C ARG A 129 -11.69 16.12 7.30
N GLU A 130 -11.09 17.30 7.29
CA GLU A 130 -11.57 18.46 6.54
C GLU A 130 -11.62 18.19 5.02
N MET A 131 -10.56 17.58 4.48
CA MET A 131 -10.53 17.18 3.08
C MET A 131 -11.62 16.14 2.75
N LEU A 132 -11.82 15.16 3.62
CA LEU A 132 -12.86 14.15 3.44
C LEU A 132 -14.27 14.75 3.54
N ALA A 133 -14.46 15.79 4.36
CA ALA A 133 -15.72 16.54 4.41
C ALA A 133 -15.96 17.34 3.14
N ASP A 134 -14.95 18.02 2.60
CA ASP A 134 -15.04 18.75 1.34
C ASP A 134 -15.38 17.81 0.15
N PHE A 135 -14.95 16.55 0.21
CA PHE A 135 -15.29 15.53 -0.78
C PHE A 135 -16.62 14.81 -0.51
N GLY A 136 -17.32 15.19 0.56
CA GLY A 136 -18.59 14.58 0.95
C GLY A 136 -18.47 13.13 1.44
N ILE A 137 -17.28 12.71 1.84
CA ILE A 137 -17.00 11.37 2.40
C ILE A 137 -17.29 11.37 3.90
N LEU A 138 -16.83 12.40 4.62
CA LEU A 138 -17.16 12.62 6.02
C LEU A 138 -18.43 13.48 6.10
N GLN A 139 -19.46 12.97 6.77
CA GLN A 139 -20.74 13.63 6.93
C GLN A 139 -20.72 14.62 8.12
N SER A 140 -21.70 15.51 8.16
CA SER A 140 -21.81 16.52 9.21
C SER A 140 -22.07 15.96 10.61
N ASP A 141 -22.64 14.76 10.70
CA ASP A 141 -22.85 14.02 11.96
C ASP A 141 -21.59 13.27 12.42
N GLY A 142 -20.50 13.33 11.65
CA GLY A 142 -19.22 12.66 11.91
C GLY A 142 -19.14 11.23 11.41
N SER A 143 -20.19 10.70 10.79
CA SER A 143 -20.18 9.41 10.10
C SER A 143 -19.46 9.50 8.75
N PHE A 144 -19.06 8.35 8.21
CA PHE A 144 -18.51 8.26 6.85
C PHE A 144 -19.56 7.71 5.90
N ARG A 145 -19.53 8.20 4.66
CA ARG A 145 -20.43 7.72 3.61
C ARG A 145 -20.19 6.24 3.36
N GLU A 146 -21.23 5.43 3.49
CA GLU A 146 -21.18 3.96 3.44
C GLU A 146 -20.53 3.42 2.15
N THR A 147 -20.81 4.07 1.01
CA THR A 147 -20.26 3.66 -0.29
C THR A 147 -18.74 3.82 -0.42
N ASP A 148 -18.12 4.58 0.48
CA ASP A 148 -16.68 4.81 0.50
C ASP A 148 -15.96 3.96 1.56
N LEU A 149 -16.73 3.22 2.37
CA LEU A 149 -16.18 2.31 3.36
C LEU A 149 -15.83 0.97 2.71
N VAL A 150 -14.64 0.49 2.98
CA VAL A 150 -14.21 -0.86 2.59
C VAL A 150 -14.23 -1.73 3.82
N TYR A 151 -15.13 -2.71 3.82
CA TYR A 151 -15.14 -3.76 4.83
C TYR A 151 -14.11 -4.80 4.41
N ALA A 152 -12.94 -4.73 4.99
CA ALA A 152 -11.92 -5.73 4.74
C ALA A 152 -12.43 -7.10 5.23
N PRO A 153 -12.31 -8.17 4.43
CA PRO A 153 -12.56 -9.51 4.92
C PRO A 153 -11.65 -9.79 6.11
N GLU A 154 -12.11 -10.64 7.02
CA GLU A 154 -11.32 -11.04 8.16
C GLU A 154 -9.93 -11.51 7.72
N SER A 155 -8.90 -11.01 8.39
CA SER A 155 -7.54 -11.43 8.12
C SER A 155 -7.37 -12.90 8.46
N ARG A 156 -6.85 -13.67 7.50
CA ARG A 156 -6.52 -15.08 7.71
C ARG A 156 -5.03 -15.29 7.67
N LEU A 157 -4.53 -16.19 8.48
CA LEU A 157 -3.13 -16.58 8.54
C LEU A 157 -2.99 -18.03 8.08
N LEU A 158 -2.09 -18.29 7.13
CA LEU A 158 -1.67 -19.66 6.84
C LEU A 158 -0.56 -20.05 7.82
N TYR A 159 -0.88 -20.90 8.79
CA TYR A 159 0.03 -21.35 9.82
C TYR A 159 0.05 -22.89 9.89
N GLN A 160 1.24 -23.49 9.76
CA GLN A 160 1.42 -24.95 9.74
C GLN A 160 0.46 -25.66 8.75
N ASP A 161 0.43 -25.17 7.51
CA ASP A 161 -0.41 -25.66 6.41
C ASP A 161 -1.92 -25.63 6.65
N LYS A 162 -2.37 -24.85 7.64
CA LYS A 162 -3.79 -24.63 7.95
C LYS A 162 -4.14 -23.16 7.93
N TRP A 163 -5.32 -22.85 7.38
CA TRP A 163 -5.88 -21.52 7.48
C TRP A 163 -6.44 -21.28 8.88
N VAL A 164 -6.02 -20.20 9.50
CA VAL A 164 -6.52 -19.72 10.80
C VAL A 164 -7.28 -18.42 10.56
N GLU A 165 -8.44 -18.28 11.15
CA GLU A 165 -9.40 -17.19 10.94
C GLU A 165 -8.93 -15.84 11.52
N HIS A 166 -7.83 -15.74 12.20
CA HIS A 166 -7.31 -14.51 12.81
C HIS A 166 -5.82 -14.36 12.54
N LEU A 167 -5.27 -13.18 12.81
CA LEU A 167 -3.84 -12.90 12.67
C LEU A 167 -2.97 -13.70 13.63
N LEU A 168 -3.56 -14.22 14.73
CA LEU A 168 -2.87 -15.05 15.70
C LEU A 168 -3.37 -16.50 15.58
N PRO A 169 -2.47 -17.48 15.53
CA PRO A 169 -2.85 -18.88 15.38
C PRO A 169 -3.58 -19.43 16.61
N LYS A 170 -3.42 -18.82 17.76
CA LYS A 170 -4.07 -19.15 19.02
C LYS A 170 -4.02 -17.94 19.95
N GLU A 171 -5.14 -17.62 20.56
CA GLU A 171 -5.14 -16.68 21.69
C GLU A 171 -4.60 -17.38 22.94
N ASP A 172 -3.60 -16.77 23.53
CA ASP A 172 -3.00 -17.17 24.79
C ASP A 172 -2.98 -16.02 25.79
N ALA A 173 -2.46 -16.26 26.99
CA ALA A 173 -2.39 -15.24 28.02
C ALA A 173 -1.53 -14.03 27.61
N ASP A 174 -0.50 -14.24 26.80
CA ASP A 174 0.38 -13.17 26.35
C ASP A 174 -0.30 -12.31 25.29
N SER A 175 -0.99 -12.91 24.33
CA SER A 175 -1.81 -12.22 23.35
C SER A 175 -2.88 -11.36 24.02
N LYS A 176 -3.58 -11.92 25.01
CA LYS A 176 -4.59 -11.19 25.78
C LYS A 176 -3.96 -10.00 26.50
N ARG A 177 -2.86 -10.19 27.20
CA ARG A 177 -2.13 -9.13 27.90
C ARG A 177 -1.71 -8.01 26.92
N PHE A 178 -1.22 -8.38 25.73
CA PHE A 178 -0.85 -7.41 24.70
C PHE A 178 -2.04 -6.59 24.24
N PHE A 179 -3.16 -7.22 23.89
CA PHE A 179 -4.33 -6.47 23.42
C PHE A 179 -4.97 -5.62 24.53
N ASP A 180 -4.98 -6.10 25.78
CA ASP A 180 -5.44 -5.32 26.93
C ASP A 180 -4.54 -4.08 27.15
N LEU A 181 -3.22 -4.21 26.95
CA LEU A 181 -2.27 -3.10 27.00
C LEU A 181 -2.56 -2.09 25.88
N ILE A 182 -2.68 -2.54 24.63
CA ILE A 182 -3.00 -1.67 23.48
C ILE A 182 -4.33 -0.96 23.70
N GLY A 183 -5.36 -1.65 24.21
CA GLY A 183 -6.65 -1.08 24.52
C GLY A 183 -6.56 0.05 25.54
N ARG A 184 -5.74 -0.12 26.58
CA ARG A 184 -5.50 0.94 27.59
C ARG A 184 -4.72 2.12 27.01
N LEU A 185 -3.63 1.86 26.29
CA LEU A 185 -2.78 2.90 25.70
C LEU A 185 -3.52 3.72 24.65
N LYS A 186 -4.45 3.11 23.91
CA LYS A 186 -5.30 3.80 22.93
C LYS A 186 -6.17 4.90 23.55
N GLN A 187 -6.51 4.78 24.83
CA GLN A 187 -7.33 5.74 25.56
C GLN A 187 -6.49 6.64 26.49
N ALA A 188 -5.21 6.38 26.64
CA ALA A 188 -4.36 7.07 27.60
C ALA A 188 -3.85 8.42 27.08
N TYR A 189 -3.53 9.30 28.02
CA TYR A 189 -2.94 10.60 27.80
C TYR A 189 -1.63 10.70 28.58
N GLY A 190 -0.65 11.38 28.02
CA GLY A 190 0.58 11.74 28.73
C GLY A 190 0.35 12.91 29.71
N ASN A 191 1.33 13.20 30.55
CA ASN A 191 1.29 14.32 31.49
C ASN A 191 1.23 15.69 30.76
N ASP A 192 1.58 15.74 29.48
CA ASP A 192 1.44 16.89 28.59
C ASP A 192 0.00 17.10 28.07
N GLY A 193 -0.95 16.29 28.52
CA GLY A 193 -2.36 16.34 28.15
C GLY A 193 -2.68 15.89 26.73
N LYS A 194 -1.69 15.34 26.00
CA LYS A 194 -1.87 14.79 24.67
C LYS A 194 -2.11 13.29 24.72
N LYS A 195 -2.84 12.77 23.74
CA LYS A 195 -2.98 11.31 23.58
C LYS A 195 -1.59 10.66 23.41
N ILE A 196 -1.41 9.47 23.96
CA ILE A 196 -0.21 8.68 23.74
C ILE A 196 -0.05 8.32 22.26
N PHE A 197 -1.16 7.95 21.61
CA PHE A 197 -1.20 7.67 20.18
C PHE A 197 -2.17 8.61 19.48
N ALA A 198 -1.68 9.40 18.55
CA ALA A 198 -2.46 10.24 17.66
C ALA A 198 -1.95 10.12 16.21
N ILE A 199 -2.82 10.44 15.28
CA ILE A 199 -2.45 10.59 13.86
C ILE A 199 -2.85 12.02 13.45
N PRO A 200 -1.92 12.84 12.99
CA PRO A 200 -0.47 12.58 12.80
C PRO A 200 0.29 12.36 14.11
N ILE A 201 1.33 11.56 14.05
CA ILE A 201 2.15 11.19 15.23
C ILE A 201 2.77 12.41 15.96
N ALA A 202 2.98 13.51 15.23
CA ALA A 202 3.46 14.78 15.80
C ALA A 202 2.51 15.37 16.88
N LEU A 203 1.26 14.92 16.90
CA LEU A 203 0.25 15.30 17.90
C LEU A 203 0.21 14.34 19.09
N SER A 204 0.98 13.26 19.05
CA SER A 204 1.11 12.33 20.16
C SER A 204 1.90 12.97 21.31
N SER A 205 1.67 12.46 22.52
CA SER A 205 2.42 12.85 23.70
C SER A 205 3.92 12.57 23.52
N ILE A 206 4.75 13.52 23.89
CA ILE A 206 6.20 13.36 24.04
C ILE A 206 6.60 12.85 25.42
N ASP A 207 5.64 12.77 26.34
CA ASP A 207 5.86 12.24 27.67
C ASP A 207 6.11 10.72 27.61
N GLU A 208 7.29 10.29 28.02
CA GLU A 208 7.74 8.90 27.95
C GLU A 208 7.37 8.08 29.20
N THR A 209 6.66 8.66 30.16
CA THR A 209 6.29 7.97 31.40
C THR A 209 5.43 6.73 31.14
N TRP A 210 4.63 6.76 30.06
CA TRP A 210 3.82 5.61 29.64
C TRP A 210 4.64 4.39 29.19
N ARG A 211 5.90 4.60 28.80
CA ARG A 211 6.81 3.50 28.42
C ARG A 211 7.31 2.69 29.62
N LYS A 212 7.08 3.20 30.83
CA LYS A 212 7.47 2.57 32.09
C LYS A 212 6.31 1.81 32.74
N LEU A 213 5.24 1.59 32.00
CA LEU A 213 4.12 0.76 32.43
C LEU A 213 4.52 -0.73 32.24
N ASP A 214 5.21 -1.27 33.25
CA ASP A 214 5.44 -2.70 33.39
C ASP A 214 4.15 -3.44 33.79
#